data_18d54a3d1399b4d5397aba5a63f53dcd
#
_entry.id   18d54a3d1399b4d5397aba5a63f53dcd
#
_cell.length_a   1.000
_cell.length_b   1.000
_cell.length_c   1.000
_cell.angle_alpha   90.00
_cell.angle_beta   90.00
_cell.angle_gamma   90.00
#
_symmetry.space_group_name_H-M   'P 1'
#
loop_
_entity.id
_entity.type
_entity.pdbx_description
1 polymer ?
#
loop_
_entity_poly.entity_id
_entity_poly.type
_entity_poly.pdbx_seq_one_letter_code
_entity_poly.pdbx_strand_id
1 'polypeptide(L)'
;WNVYYALSTNLITWQNASSPLFQSESARQTSGASDTRCFSSCDAVVLANKDILAFASFRLNQGYRVDPQSNGIMMRRSSDNGRTWSTAQIIYQGTTWEPYALQLRSGEIQVYFTDSEPLTADSGTAMLRSMDNGRTWTVVGKVIRQKTGLAIDGSGKQIYSDQMPSARELNNSTKIAVATETRFRDEGDVYHISMAWSSDNWASAPLTGDEVGPSDRKLNFVQKAAAPYLVQFPSGETVLSYNASSLFTMQVGNAEASQWGETYQPFSGKGYWGATEIIDPHTLVAAMPATFVNSENKDAARIQIGQFVLNHRINASGMTPVIDADNSDWSAVSDALFIGSVSTTQAVFRFAYDAENVYCLVERLDKDLTTDDSMELIFQGGDATGTPLKISLIPDAVQYTIKCSHSSVTCKGAVHGTFGDTAADKGYV
;
A
#
# COMPACT_ATOMS: atom_id res chain seq x y z
N TRP A 1 -21.38 -5.77 3.84
CA TRP A 1 -19.96 -5.88 3.46
C TRP A 1 -19.26 -6.84 4.42
N ASN A 2 -18.44 -7.72 3.87
CA ASN A 2 -17.69 -8.74 4.59
C ASN A 2 -16.20 -8.51 4.37
N VAL A 3 -15.38 -8.97 5.31
CA VAL A 3 -13.93 -9.05 5.15
C VAL A 3 -13.54 -10.49 4.83
N TYR A 4 -12.87 -10.70 3.71
CA TYR A 4 -12.31 -11.99 3.31
C TYR A 4 -10.79 -11.96 3.40
N TYR A 5 -10.18 -13.13 3.38
CA TYR A 5 -8.74 -13.27 3.33
C TYR A 5 -8.34 -14.47 2.47
N ALA A 6 -7.09 -14.47 2.06
CA ALA A 6 -6.46 -15.59 1.37
C ALA A 6 -5.10 -15.87 2.01
N LEU A 7 -4.64 -17.10 1.91
CA LEU A 7 -3.34 -17.55 2.40
C LEU A 7 -2.46 -18.00 1.24
N SER A 8 -1.18 -17.68 1.33
CA SER A 8 -0.16 -18.16 0.42
C SER A 8 1.12 -18.52 1.20
N THR A 9 1.84 -19.52 0.72
CA THR A 9 3.17 -19.87 1.23
C THR A 9 4.30 -19.44 0.29
N ASN A 10 3.96 -18.94 -0.90
CA ASN A 10 4.91 -18.57 -1.95
C ASN A 10 4.57 -17.25 -2.65
N LEU A 11 3.51 -16.56 -2.24
CA LEU A 11 2.98 -15.31 -2.83
C LEU A 11 2.56 -15.41 -4.32
N ILE A 12 2.57 -16.60 -4.89
CA ILE A 12 2.17 -16.89 -6.28
C ILE A 12 0.82 -17.58 -6.31
N THR A 13 0.67 -18.62 -5.51
CA THR A 13 -0.58 -19.38 -5.40
C THR A 13 -1.30 -19.02 -4.11
N TRP A 14 -2.57 -18.70 -4.21
CA TRP A 14 -3.38 -18.23 -3.10
C TRP A 14 -4.59 -19.13 -2.84
N GLN A 15 -4.83 -19.44 -1.60
CA GLN A 15 -5.99 -20.17 -1.14
C GLN A 15 -6.97 -19.21 -0.46
N ASN A 16 -8.10 -18.98 -1.09
CA ASN A 16 -9.17 -18.17 -0.50
C ASN A 16 -9.78 -18.91 0.69
N ALA A 17 -10.05 -18.17 1.77
CA ALA A 17 -10.82 -18.70 2.88
C ALA A 17 -12.24 -19.06 2.44
N SER A 18 -12.77 -20.16 2.96
CA SER A 18 -14.12 -20.65 2.63
C SER A 18 -15.24 -19.78 3.22
N SER A 19 -14.91 -18.98 4.22
CA SER A 19 -15.84 -18.07 4.91
C SER A 19 -15.19 -16.73 5.20
N PRO A 20 -15.97 -15.64 5.33
CA PRO A 20 -15.43 -14.35 5.71
C PRO A 20 -14.73 -14.39 7.07
N LEU A 21 -13.66 -13.60 7.20
CA LEU A 21 -13.03 -13.33 8.49
C LEU A 21 -13.96 -12.53 9.40
N PHE A 22 -14.63 -11.52 8.83
CA PHE A 22 -15.72 -10.79 9.49
C PHE A 22 -16.93 -10.76 8.56
N GLN A 23 -18.04 -11.29 9.05
CA GLN A 23 -19.27 -11.47 8.28
C GLN A 23 -20.34 -10.48 8.74
N SER A 24 -20.99 -9.82 7.79
CA SER A 24 -22.16 -8.99 8.07
C SER A 24 -23.28 -9.79 8.71
N GLU A 25 -23.96 -9.19 9.66
CA GLU A 25 -25.01 -9.81 10.44
C GLU A 25 -26.18 -8.84 10.70
N SER A 26 -27.35 -9.39 10.99
CA SER A 26 -28.49 -8.59 11.43
C SER A 26 -28.19 -7.92 12.76
N ALA A 27 -28.50 -6.66 12.88
CA ALA A 27 -28.26 -5.86 14.07
C ALA A 27 -29.45 -4.92 14.35
N ARG A 28 -29.38 -4.20 15.45
CA ARG A 28 -30.34 -3.16 15.81
C ARG A 28 -29.61 -1.90 16.20
N GLN A 29 -30.20 -0.77 15.86
CA GLN A 29 -29.81 0.54 16.39
C GLN A 29 -30.20 0.64 17.87
N THR A 30 -29.65 1.59 18.60
CA THR A 30 -30.05 1.90 20.00
C THR A 30 -31.51 2.30 20.10
N SER A 31 -32.08 2.86 19.04
CA SER A 31 -33.52 3.13 18.91
C SER A 31 -34.41 1.90 18.81
N GLY A 32 -33.82 0.70 18.66
CA GLY A 32 -34.53 -0.56 18.41
C GLY A 32 -34.83 -0.85 16.94
N ALA A 33 -34.56 0.08 16.02
CA ALA A 33 -34.76 -0.13 14.60
C ALA A 33 -33.85 -1.24 14.05
N SER A 34 -34.37 -2.07 13.14
CA SER A 34 -33.58 -3.12 12.48
C SER A 34 -32.56 -2.51 11.54
N ASP A 35 -31.35 -3.08 11.53
CA ASP A 35 -30.24 -2.66 10.69
C ASP A 35 -29.35 -3.88 10.35
N THR A 36 -28.29 -3.63 9.60
CA THR A 36 -27.25 -4.63 9.29
C THR A 36 -25.91 -4.10 9.78
N ARG A 37 -25.21 -4.89 10.59
CA ARG A 37 -23.81 -4.63 10.89
C ARG A 37 -22.97 -5.06 9.72
N CYS A 38 -22.20 -4.12 9.17
CA CYS A 38 -21.28 -4.29 8.06
C CYS A 38 -19.85 -4.11 8.54
N PHE A 39 -18.91 -4.71 7.82
CA PHE A 39 -17.48 -4.60 8.09
C PHE A 39 -16.76 -3.93 6.92
N SER A 40 -15.80 -3.09 7.23
CA SER A 40 -14.96 -2.42 6.23
C SER A 40 -13.58 -2.15 6.82
N SER A 41 -12.62 -1.84 5.97
CA SER A 41 -11.28 -1.40 6.39
C SER A 41 -10.68 -2.33 7.46
N CYS A 42 -9.82 -3.21 7.05
CA CYS A 42 -9.20 -4.20 7.94
C CYS A 42 -7.69 -4.10 7.88
N ASP A 43 -7.05 -4.52 8.96
CA ASP A 43 -5.62 -4.69 9.06
C ASP A 43 -5.29 -5.89 9.95
N ALA A 44 -4.04 -6.36 9.92
CA ALA A 44 -3.58 -7.45 10.75
C ALA A 44 -2.13 -7.25 11.19
N VAL A 45 -1.82 -7.71 12.39
CA VAL A 45 -0.45 -7.70 12.93
C VAL A 45 -0.04 -9.09 13.38
N VAL A 46 1.18 -9.49 13.04
CA VAL A 46 1.82 -10.69 13.57
C VAL A 46 2.59 -10.31 14.83
N LEU A 47 2.24 -10.92 15.94
CA LEU A 47 2.88 -10.66 17.24
C LEU A 47 4.20 -11.41 17.38
N ALA A 48 5.04 -11.00 18.31
CA ALA A 48 6.30 -11.67 18.64
C ALA A 48 6.12 -13.15 19.04
N ASN A 49 4.98 -13.49 19.65
CA ASN A 49 4.61 -14.88 19.98
C ASN A 49 4.03 -15.67 18.80
N LYS A 50 4.01 -15.11 17.59
CA LYS A 50 3.48 -15.67 16.35
C LYS A 50 1.96 -15.74 16.24
N ASP A 51 1.21 -15.27 17.22
CA ASP A 51 -0.22 -15.05 17.04
C ASP A 51 -0.46 -13.94 16.00
N ILE A 52 -1.56 -14.05 15.27
CA ILE A 52 -2.02 -13.00 14.37
C ILE A 52 -3.26 -12.37 14.98
N LEU A 53 -3.26 -11.05 15.09
CA LEU A 53 -4.47 -10.29 15.41
C LEU A 53 -4.97 -9.60 14.14
N ALA A 54 -6.22 -9.82 13.81
CA ALA A 54 -6.90 -9.16 12.71
C ALA A 54 -7.97 -8.21 13.25
N PHE A 55 -8.05 -7.04 12.68
CA PHE A 55 -8.94 -5.96 13.09
C PHE A 55 -9.82 -5.53 11.92
N ALA A 56 -11.06 -5.18 12.20
CA ALA A 56 -11.94 -4.57 11.22
C ALA A 56 -12.84 -3.52 11.86
N SER A 57 -13.04 -2.42 11.17
CA SER A 57 -14.12 -1.48 11.52
C SER A 57 -15.47 -2.12 11.26
N PHE A 58 -16.38 -2.05 12.21
CA PHE A 58 -17.78 -2.41 12.02
C PHE A 58 -18.68 -1.20 12.17
N ARG A 59 -19.79 -1.21 11.45
CA ARG A 59 -20.79 -0.14 11.49
C ARG A 59 -22.17 -0.64 11.10
N LEU A 60 -23.17 0.09 11.54
CA LEU A 60 -24.52 -0.09 11.04
C LEU A 60 -24.67 0.53 9.64
N ASN A 61 -25.39 -0.15 8.77
CA ASN A 61 -25.59 0.30 7.39
C ASN A 61 -26.40 1.60 7.30
N GLN A 62 -27.48 1.70 8.08
CA GLN A 62 -28.36 2.89 8.16
C GLN A 62 -27.96 3.80 9.32
N GLY A 63 -27.59 3.20 10.47
CA GLY A 63 -27.28 3.91 11.71
C GLY A 63 -25.89 4.50 11.81
N TYR A 64 -25.04 4.36 10.82
CA TYR A 64 -23.63 4.71 10.89
C TYR A 64 -23.33 6.09 11.49
N ARG A 65 -24.06 7.15 11.08
CA ARG A 65 -23.84 8.52 11.57
C ARG A 65 -24.76 8.96 12.69
N VAL A 66 -25.86 8.23 12.90
CA VAL A 66 -26.89 8.63 13.88
C VAL A 66 -26.83 7.81 15.15
N ASP A 67 -26.10 6.70 15.14
CA ASP A 67 -25.94 5.79 16.27
C ASP A 67 -24.44 5.40 16.44
N PRO A 68 -23.56 6.33 16.84
CA PRO A 68 -22.12 6.10 16.95
C PRO A 68 -21.75 4.90 17.83
N GLN A 69 -22.49 4.65 18.90
CA GLN A 69 -22.22 3.56 19.84
C GLN A 69 -22.46 2.16 19.26
N SER A 70 -23.15 2.08 18.15
CA SER A 70 -23.35 0.83 17.40
C SER A 70 -22.27 0.56 16.35
N ASN A 71 -21.23 1.39 16.32
CA ASN A 71 -20.04 1.25 15.47
C ASN A 71 -18.81 0.97 16.32
N GLY A 72 -17.71 0.55 15.71
CA GLY A 72 -16.45 0.34 16.44
C GLY A 72 -15.44 -0.51 15.70
N ILE A 73 -14.55 -1.13 16.46
CA ILE A 73 -13.52 -2.04 15.98
C ILE A 73 -13.72 -3.40 16.61
N MET A 74 -13.75 -4.44 15.79
CA MET A 74 -13.67 -5.83 16.21
C MET A 74 -12.30 -6.42 15.92
N MET A 75 -11.90 -7.36 16.77
CA MET A 75 -10.66 -8.12 16.66
C MET A 75 -10.95 -9.62 16.65
N ARG A 76 -10.16 -10.37 15.88
CA ARG A 76 -10.04 -11.85 15.97
C ARG A 76 -8.58 -12.23 16.10
N ARG A 77 -8.33 -13.37 16.73
CA ARG A 77 -7.00 -13.95 16.94
C ARG A 77 -6.88 -15.27 16.21
N SER A 78 -5.71 -15.49 15.60
CA SER A 78 -5.27 -16.81 15.13
C SER A 78 -3.95 -17.17 15.78
N SER A 79 -3.80 -18.43 16.21
CA SER A 79 -2.55 -19.01 16.73
C SER A 79 -2.02 -20.15 15.84
N ASP A 80 -2.52 -20.25 14.61
CA ASP A 80 -2.21 -21.30 13.65
C ASP A 80 -1.92 -20.74 12.22
N ASN A 81 -1.32 -19.57 12.16
CA ASN A 81 -0.98 -18.86 10.92
C ASN A 81 -2.20 -18.55 10.03
N GLY A 82 -3.30 -18.11 10.65
CA GLY A 82 -4.49 -17.67 9.93
C GLY A 82 -5.41 -18.78 9.43
N ARG A 83 -5.16 -20.05 9.81
CA ARG A 83 -6.02 -21.16 9.39
C ARG A 83 -7.35 -21.19 10.13
N THR A 84 -7.30 -20.91 11.43
CA THR A 84 -8.50 -20.75 12.27
C THR A 84 -8.45 -19.46 13.07
N TRP A 85 -9.63 -18.96 13.45
CA TRP A 85 -9.79 -17.68 14.12
C TRP A 85 -10.73 -17.80 15.33
N SER A 86 -10.41 -17.06 16.38
CA SER A 86 -11.28 -16.94 17.57
C SER A 86 -12.63 -16.31 17.20
N THR A 87 -13.57 -16.36 18.14
CA THR A 87 -14.75 -15.48 18.12
C THR A 87 -14.32 -14.01 18.07
N ALA A 88 -15.12 -13.17 17.39
CA ALA A 88 -14.85 -11.74 17.33
C ALA A 88 -15.06 -11.07 18.69
N GLN A 89 -14.16 -10.16 19.05
CA GLN A 89 -14.22 -9.34 20.26
C GLN A 89 -14.33 -7.86 19.86
N ILE A 90 -15.27 -7.12 20.44
CA ILE A 90 -15.31 -5.67 20.32
C ILE A 90 -14.23 -5.09 21.23
N ILE A 91 -13.33 -4.29 20.65
CA ILE A 91 -12.23 -3.63 21.37
C ILE A 91 -12.40 -2.11 21.46
N TYR A 92 -13.29 -1.55 20.64
CA TYR A 92 -13.65 -0.13 20.65
C TYR A 92 -15.09 0.05 20.18
N GLN A 93 -15.79 1.02 20.76
CA GLN A 93 -17.11 1.50 20.30
C GLN A 93 -17.03 2.99 20.03
N GLY A 94 -17.54 3.40 18.88
CA GLY A 94 -17.51 4.76 18.36
C GLY A 94 -17.46 4.78 16.84
N THR A 95 -17.71 5.90 16.21
CA THR A 95 -17.64 6.04 14.75
C THR A 95 -16.19 6.03 14.30
N THR A 96 -15.78 4.96 13.66
CA THR A 96 -14.38 4.69 13.30
C THR A 96 -14.23 4.11 11.89
N TRP A 97 -13.02 4.32 11.32
CA TRP A 97 -12.57 3.77 10.06
C TRP A 97 -11.10 3.34 10.16
N GLU A 98 -10.66 2.56 9.22
CA GLU A 98 -9.28 2.24 8.88
C GLU A 98 -8.40 1.92 10.10
N PRO A 99 -8.66 0.83 10.84
CA PRO A 99 -7.74 0.38 11.87
C PRO A 99 -6.41 -0.03 11.23
N TYR A 100 -5.32 0.37 11.85
CA TYR A 100 -3.95 -0.04 11.55
C TYR A 100 -3.28 -0.51 12.83
N ALA A 101 -2.62 -1.66 12.81
CA ALA A 101 -2.05 -2.26 14.00
C ALA A 101 -0.55 -2.49 13.88
N LEU A 102 0.20 -2.24 14.95
CA LEU A 102 1.58 -2.66 15.09
C LEU A 102 1.87 -3.16 16.50
N GLN A 103 2.90 -3.99 16.64
CA GLN A 103 3.49 -4.31 17.93
C GLN A 103 4.84 -3.61 18.03
N LEU A 104 5.02 -2.82 19.08
CA LEU A 104 6.30 -2.17 19.40
C LEU A 104 7.31 -3.21 19.90
N ARG A 105 8.60 -2.89 19.84
CA ARG A 105 9.67 -3.72 20.39
C ARG A 105 9.54 -3.94 21.91
N SER A 106 8.84 -3.06 22.60
CA SER A 106 8.47 -3.24 24.01
C SER A 106 7.48 -4.37 24.27
N GLY A 107 6.82 -4.87 23.22
CA GLY A 107 5.70 -5.81 23.30
C GLY A 107 4.32 -5.14 23.35
N GLU A 108 4.24 -3.83 23.54
CA GLU A 108 2.99 -3.07 23.47
C GLU A 108 2.39 -3.18 22.07
N ILE A 109 1.09 -3.42 22.00
CA ILE A 109 0.34 -3.39 20.75
C ILE A 109 -0.43 -2.07 20.67
N GLN A 110 -0.32 -1.39 19.54
CA GLN A 110 -1.06 -0.17 19.25
C GLN A 110 -1.97 -0.39 18.04
N VAL A 111 -3.22 0.05 18.14
CA VAL A 111 -4.17 0.09 17.02
C VAL A 111 -4.54 1.55 16.81
N TYR A 112 -4.11 2.09 15.69
CA TYR A 112 -4.46 3.42 15.22
C TYR A 112 -5.70 3.33 14.36
N PHE A 113 -6.53 4.36 14.36
CA PHE A 113 -7.73 4.39 13.54
C PHE A 113 -8.21 5.83 13.33
N THR A 114 -8.98 6.02 12.27
CA THR A 114 -9.72 7.25 12.07
C THR A 114 -10.88 7.31 13.07
N ASP A 115 -10.82 8.24 14.01
CA ASP A 115 -11.95 8.60 14.86
C ASP A 115 -12.75 9.68 14.16
N SER A 116 -13.90 9.32 13.60
CA SER A 116 -14.77 10.20 12.83
C SER A 116 -15.97 10.59 13.65
N GLU A 117 -15.89 11.70 14.33
CA GLU A 117 -16.96 12.26 15.14
C GLU A 117 -18.02 12.94 14.25
N PRO A 118 -19.13 12.28 13.90
CA PRO A 118 -20.10 12.85 12.95
C PRO A 118 -20.90 14.02 13.51
N LEU A 119 -20.96 14.14 14.82
CA LEU A 119 -21.74 15.15 15.53
C LEU A 119 -20.90 16.33 16.01
N THR A 120 -19.60 16.21 15.96
CA THR A 120 -18.65 17.25 16.37
C THR A 120 -17.62 17.49 15.26
N ALA A 121 -16.93 18.61 15.32
CA ALA A 121 -15.84 18.92 14.40
C ALA A 121 -14.48 18.46 15.01
N ASP A 122 -14.41 17.26 15.56
CA ASP A 122 -13.23 16.76 16.26
C ASP A 122 -12.81 15.37 15.75
N SER A 123 -12.74 15.20 14.44
CA SER A 123 -12.19 14.00 13.81
C SER A 123 -10.65 14.03 13.81
N GLY A 124 -10.03 12.86 13.86
CA GLY A 124 -8.58 12.72 13.81
C GLY A 124 -8.15 11.27 13.95
N THR A 125 -6.84 11.05 14.04
CA THR A 125 -6.29 9.73 14.33
C THR A 125 -6.30 9.46 15.83
N ALA A 126 -6.98 8.40 16.24
CA ALA A 126 -7.03 7.92 17.62
C ALA A 126 -6.25 6.59 17.76
N MET A 127 -6.02 6.16 18.99
CA MET A 127 -5.25 4.97 19.30
C MET A 127 -5.84 4.17 20.45
N LEU A 128 -5.78 2.85 20.34
CA LEU A 128 -5.92 1.88 21.42
C LEU A 128 -4.56 1.27 21.75
N ARG A 129 -4.40 0.82 22.99
CA ARG A 129 -3.19 0.21 23.49
C ARG A 129 -3.50 -1.10 24.23
N SER A 130 -2.66 -2.12 24.01
CA SER A 130 -2.67 -3.36 24.80
C SER A 130 -1.27 -3.70 25.27
N MET A 131 -1.15 -4.06 26.55
CA MET A 131 0.11 -4.48 27.21
C MET A 131 0.15 -6.00 27.47
N ASP A 132 -0.86 -6.75 27.06
CA ASP A 132 -1.06 -8.15 27.40
C ASP A 132 -1.33 -9.03 26.15
N ASN A 133 -0.66 -8.71 25.06
CA ASN A 133 -0.81 -9.39 23.76
C ASN A 133 -2.24 -9.33 23.21
N GLY A 134 -2.96 -8.22 23.40
CA GLY A 134 -4.29 -8.00 22.84
C GLY A 134 -5.42 -8.71 23.60
N ARG A 135 -5.23 -9.05 24.87
CA ARG A 135 -6.30 -9.59 25.71
C ARG A 135 -7.19 -8.49 26.27
N THR A 136 -6.57 -7.38 26.68
CA THR A 136 -7.29 -6.19 27.15
C THR A 136 -6.80 -4.95 26.40
N TRP A 137 -7.68 -3.96 26.29
CA TRP A 137 -7.42 -2.73 25.52
C TRP A 137 -7.76 -1.49 26.31
N THR A 138 -6.89 -0.49 26.22
CA THR A 138 -7.10 0.84 26.79
C THR A 138 -7.23 1.85 25.66
N VAL A 139 -8.25 2.68 25.73
CA VAL A 139 -8.43 3.82 24.81
C VAL A 139 -7.49 4.93 25.24
N VAL A 140 -6.57 5.33 24.36
CA VAL A 140 -5.70 6.49 24.57
C VAL A 140 -6.41 7.77 24.13
N GLY A 141 -7.26 7.68 23.14
CA GLY A 141 -7.93 8.81 22.51
C GLY A 141 -7.19 9.29 21.26
N LYS A 142 -7.46 10.51 20.85
CA LYS A 142 -6.83 11.11 19.67
C LYS A 142 -5.38 11.43 19.92
N VAL A 143 -4.49 10.92 19.09
CA VAL A 143 -3.03 11.15 19.14
C VAL A 143 -2.57 12.15 18.09
N ILE A 144 -3.27 12.25 16.96
CA ILE A 144 -3.06 13.26 15.93
C ILE A 144 -4.41 13.89 15.62
N ARG A 145 -4.50 15.19 15.75
CA ARG A 145 -5.69 15.96 15.37
C ARG A 145 -5.33 17.39 15.06
N GLN A 146 -6.23 18.04 14.37
CA GLN A 146 -6.17 19.46 14.16
C GLN A 146 -6.26 20.23 15.49
N LYS A 147 -5.58 21.37 15.59
CA LYS A 147 -5.65 22.26 16.75
C LYS A 147 -7.05 22.84 16.89
N THR A 148 -7.62 22.70 18.07
CA THR A 148 -8.95 23.20 18.40
C THR A 148 -9.05 24.71 18.18
N GLY A 149 -10.04 25.15 17.46
CA GLY A 149 -10.36 26.57 17.23
C GLY A 149 -9.70 27.21 16.01
N LEU A 150 -8.82 26.52 15.27
CA LEU A 150 -8.10 27.13 14.15
C LEU A 150 -8.62 26.72 12.78
N ALA A 151 -9.41 25.71 12.67
CA ALA A 151 -9.76 25.22 11.36
C ALA A 151 -11.16 24.64 11.33
N ILE A 152 -12.13 25.47 11.70
CA ILE A 152 -13.54 25.21 11.48
C ILE A 152 -13.99 26.17 10.39
N ASP A 153 -14.54 25.61 9.31
CA ASP A 153 -15.11 26.42 8.22
C ASP A 153 -16.39 27.16 8.67
N GLY A 154 -16.88 28.06 7.82
CA GLY A 154 -18.10 28.83 8.11
C GLY A 154 -19.38 27.99 8.27
N SER A 155 -19.33 26.68 7.99
CA SER A 155 -20.41 25.72 8.23
C SER A 155 -20.24 24.93 9.54
N GLY A 156 -19.21 25.22 10.33
CA GLY A 156 -18.91 24.52 11.57
C GLY A 156 -18.20 23.18 11.38
N LYS A 157 -17.68 22.87 10.18
CA LYS A 157 -16.94 21.64 9.89
C LYS A 157 -15.45 21.85 10.07
N GLN A 158 -14.80 20.84 10.56
CA GLN A 158 -13.36 20.78 10.66
C GLN A 158 -12.70 20.89 9.29
N ILE A 159 -11.71 21.79 9.15
CA ILE A 159 -11.00 22.01 7.87
C ILE A 159 -10.07 20.84 7.59
N TYR A 160 -9.24 20.44 8.57
CA TYR A 160 -8.34 19.30 8.43
C TYR A 160 -8.86 18.09 9.20
N SER A 161 -8.72 16.92 8.64
CA SER A 161 -9.07 15.66 9.30
C SER A 161 -8.06 14.59 8.93
N ASP A 162 -7.26 14.14 9.90
CA ASP A 162 -6.26 13.09 9.72
C ASP A 162 -6.93 11.72 9.76
N GLN A 163 -6.79 10.97 8.69
CA GLN A 163 -7.49 9.71 8.44
C GLN A 163 -6.49 8.65 7.95
N MET A 164 -6.94 7.41 7.86
CA MET A 164 -6.18 6.28 7.32
C MET A 164 -4.73 6.22 7.86
N PRO A 165 -4.55 6.13 9.17
CA PRO A 165 -3.21 6.10 9.75
C PRO A 165 -2.46 4.83 9.35
N SER A 166 -1.16 4.96 9.08
CA SER A 166 -0.21 3.86 8.99
C SER A 166 1.02 4.21 9.82
N ALA A 167 1.36 3.38 10.80
CA ALA A 167 2.33 3.69 11.82
C ALA A 167 3.53 2.71 11.80
N ARG A 168 4.73 3.22 12.11
CA ARG A 168 5.93 2.39 12.24
C ARG A 168 6.79 2.87 13.40
N GLU A 169 7.18 1.96 14.30
CA GLU A 169 8.27 2.19 15.22
C GLU A 169 9.59 2.10 14.43
N LEU A 170 10.32 3.22 14.35
CA LEU A 170 11.52 3.32 13.52
C LEU A 170 12.68 2.50 14.12
N ASN A 171 13.47 1.90 13.24
CA ASN A 171 14.62 1.10 13.64
C ASN A 171 15.64 1.95 14.39
N ASN A 172 16.32 1.33 15.37
CA ASN A 172 17.36 1.95 16.19
C ASN A 172 16.90 3.21 16.98
N SER A 173 15.60 3.37 17.16
CA SER A 173 15.00 4.49 17.87
C SER A 173 13.70 4.04 18.54
N THR A 174 13.22 4.75 19.52
CA THR A 174 11.87 4.59 20.09
C THR A 174 10.83 5.49 19.40
N LYS A 175 11.26 6.21 18.37
CA LYS A 175 10.39 7.12 17.64
C LYS A 175 9.37 6.34 16.80
N ILE A 176 8.13 6.75 16.89
CA ILE A 176 7.04 6.22 16.06
C ILE A 176 6.74 7.27 14.99
N ALA A 177 6.79 6.85 13.72
CA ALA A 177 6.33 7.66 12.59
C ALA A 177 4.94 7.20 12.17
N VAL A 178 4.05 8.15 11.84
CA VAL A 178 2.70 7.89 11.37
C VAL A 178 2.46 8.70 10.10
N ALA A 179 2.07 8.03 9.03
CA ALA A 179 1.53 8.65 7.84
C ALA A 179 0.00 8.70 7.93
N THR A 180 -0.60 9.81 7.54
CA THR A 180 -2.06 9.97 7.49
C THR A 180 -2.50 10.53 6.16
N GLU A 181 -3.70 10.15 5.75
CA GLU A 181 -4.46 10.86 4.72
C GLU A 181 -5.14 12.04 5.39
N THR A 182 -4.71 13.26 5.11
CA THR A 182 -5.28 14.47 5.69
C THR A 182 -6.20 15.15 4.67
N ARG A 183 -7.46 15.28 5.03
CA ARG A 183 -8.47 15.94 4.22
C ARG A 183 -8.39 17.45 4.43
N PHE A 184 -8.30 18.21 3.36
CA PHE A 184 -8.27 19.66 3.33
C PHE A 184 -9.57 20.18 2.72
N ARG A 185 -10.49 20.66 3.56
CA ARG A 185 -11.81 21.14 3.11
C ARG A 185 -11.77 22.50 2.46
N ASP A 186 -10.86 23.36 2.88
CA ASP A 186 -10.60 24.69 2.30
C ASP A 186 -10.00 24.62 0.88
N GLU A 187 -9.43 23.48 0.51
CA GLU A 187 -8.96 23.20 -0.84
C GLU A 187 -9.99 22.43 -1.71
N GLY A 188 -11.25 22.34 -1.29
CA GLY A 188 -12.29 21.62 -2.01
C GLY A 188 -12.33 20.13 -1.73
N ASP A 189 -12.09 19.73 -0.48
CA ASP A 189 -12.06 18.32 -0.03
C ASP A 189 -10.95 17.50 -0.67
N VAL A 190 -9.79 18.10 -0.92
CA VAL A 190 -8.61 17.41 -1.41
C VAL A 190 -7.91 16.66 -0.28
N TYR A 191 -7.32 15.53 -0.60
CA TYR A 191 -6.52 14.74 0.33
C TYR A 191 -5.03 14.89 0.05
N HIS A 192 -4.26 14.97 1.12
CA HIS A 192 -2.81 15.02 1.09
C HIS A 192 -2.23 14.03 2.10
N ILE A 193 -1.05 13.51 1.87
CA ILE A 193 -0.35 12.74 2.90
C ILE A 193 0.31 13.70 3.87
N SER A 194 0.05 13.52 5.16
CA SER A 194 0.74 14.17 6.26
C SER A 194 1.53 13.16 7.07
N MET A 195 2.59 13.62 7.71
CA MET A 195 3.45 12.79 8.56
C MET A 195 3.46 13.36 9.98
N ALA A 196 3.48 12.48 10.96
CA ALA A 196 3.65 12.82 12.37
C ALA A 196 4.66 11.89 13.02
N TRP A 197 5.35 12.36 14.05
CA TRP A 197 6.34 11.59 14.80
C TRP A 197 6.12 11.76 16.29
N SER A 198 6.25 10.67 17.05
CA SER A 198 6.26 10.69 18.51
C SER A 198 7.55 10.06 19.03
N SER A 199 8.25 10.74 19.92
CA SER A 199 9.43 10.24 20.62
C SER A 199 9.14 9.82 22.06
N ASP A 200 7.93 10.06 22.54
CA ASP A 200 7.49 9.83 23.93
C ASP A 200 6.32 8.84 24.02
N ASN A 201 6.13 8.04 22.98
CA ASN A 201 5.03 7.08 22.89
C ASN A 201 3.65 7.74 23.13
N TRP A 202 3.46 8.92 22.54
CA TRP A 202 2.24 9.72 22.61
C TRP A 202 1.89 10.26 23.98
N ALA A 203 2.85 10.35 24.91
CA ALA A 203 2.60 10.94 26.22
C ALA A 203 2.20 12.42 26.14
N SER A 204 2.70 13.14 25.13
CA SER A 204 2.36 14.54 24.83
C SER A 204 1.17 14.70 23.88
N ALA A 205 0.45 13.62 23.56
CA ALA A 205 -0.69 13.68 22.65
C ALA A 205 -1.85 14.51 23.21
N PRO A 206 -2.72 15.09 22.34
CA PRO A 206 -2.64 14.99 20.88
C PRO A 206 -1.66 15.97 20.26
N LEU A 207 -0.99 15.56 19.18
CA LEU A 207 -0.30 16.48 18.30
C LEU A 207 -1.34 17.31 17.54
N THR A 208 -1.32 18.62 17.74
CA THR A 208 -2.30 19.54 17.17
C THR A 208 -1.67 20.32 16.02
N GLY A 209 -2.29 20.35 14.96
CA GLY A 209 -1.91 20.44 13.60
C GLY A 209 -1.35 21.62 12.91
N ASP A 210 -1.16 22.75 13.46
CA ASP A 210 -0.63 23.92 12.73
C ASP A 210 0.80 24.28 13.14
N GLU A 211 1.30 23.71 14.19
CA GLU A 211 2.71 23.81 14.56
C GLU A 211 3.45 22.62 13.93
N VAL A 212 3.89 22.83 12.72
CA VAL A 212 4.57 21.79 11.97
C VAL A 212 6.07 21.92 12.22
N GLY A 213 6.54 21.20 13.20
CA GLY A 213 7.97 20.94 13.35
C GLY A 213 8.39 19.69 12.59
N PRO A 214 9.63 19.58 12.13
CA PRO A 214 10.13 18.36 11.50
C PRO A 214 10.16 17.15 12.45
N SER A 215 10.01 17.37 13.75
CA SER A 215 10.01 16.35 14.79
C SER A 215 8.61 15.93 15.26
N ASP A 216 7.56 16.68 14.92
CA ASP A 216 6.22 16.46 15.45
C ASP A 216 5.23 16.07 14.35
N ARG A 217 4.94 16.99 13.45
CA ARG A 217 3.99 16.77 12.38
C ARG A 217 4.34 17.64 11.18
N LYS A 218 4.12 17.11 9.97
CA LYS A 218 4.24 17.83 8.72
C LYS A 218 2.99 17.62 7.89
N LEU A 219 2.18 18.66 7.77
CA LEU A 219 1.01 18.66 6.90
C LEU A 219 1.44 18.70 5.44
N ASN A 220 0.56 18.21 4.57
CA ASN A 220 0.71 18.33 3.13
C ASN A 220 2.08 17.84 2.62
N PHE A 221 2.56 16.74 3.18
CA PHE A 221 3.86 16.16 2.87
C PHE A 221 3.93 15.65 1.42
N VAL A 222 2.85 14.99 0.97
CA VAL A 222 2.62 14.64 -0.42
C VAL A 222 1.27 15.19 -0.83
N GLN A 223 1.27 16.06 -1.83
CA GLN A 223 0.06 16.73 -2.32
C GLN A 223 -0.80 15.81 -3.17
N LYS A 224 -2.13 15.96 -3.07
CA LYS A 224 -3.14 15.25 -3.89
C LYS A 224 -2.93 13.74 -3.89
N ALA A 225 -2.72 13.20 -2.71
CA ALA A 225 -2.48 11.78 -2.47
C ALA A 225 -3.32 11.28 -1.30
N ALA A 226 -3.60 9.98 -1.25
CA ALA A 226 -4.48 9.35 -0.28
C ALA A 226 -4.00 7.94 0.07
N ALA A 227 -4.57 7.35 1.12
CA ALA A 227 -4.35 5.96 1.51
C ALA A 227 -2.86 5.60 1.72
N PRO A 228 -2.16 6.27 2.65
CA PRO A 228 -0.74 5.99 2.91
C PRO A 228 -0.54 4.63 3.59
N TYR A 229 0.61 4.01 3.29
CA TYR A 229 1.11 2.86 4.03
C TYR A 229 2.63 3.01 4.22
N LEU A 230 3.11 2.74 5.44
CA LEU A 230 4.49 2.98 5.84
C LEU A 230 5.14 1.71 6.36
N VAL A 231 6.25 1.32 5.75
CA VAL A 231 7.08 0.20 6.21
C VAL A 231 8.54 0.60 6.28
N GLN A 232 9.38 -0.18 6.95
CA GLN A 232 10.81 0.07 7.05
C GLN A 232 11.61 -1.22 6.93
N PHE A 233 12.63 -1.22 6.08
CA PHE A 233 13.58 -2.30 5.98
C PHE A 233 14.47 -2.43 7.22
N PRO A 234 14.98 -3.62 7.55
CA PRO A 234 15.93 -3.78 8.66
C PRO A 234 17.18 -2.91 8.53
N SER A 235 17.62 -2.61 7.30
CA SER A 235 18.74 -1.71 7.00
C SER A 235 18.48 -0.25 7.30
N GLY A 236 17.22 0.14 7.47
CA GLY A 236 16.81 1.47 7.89
C GLY A 236 15.94 2.22 6.90
N GLU A 237 16.04 1.94 5.61
CA GLU A 237 15.26 2.62 4.58
C GLU A 237 13.77 2.43 4.84
N THR A 238 13.02 3.51 4.77
CA THR A 238 11.55 3.49 4.83
C THR A 238 10.95 3.44 3.44
N VAL A 239 9.77 2.86 3.33
CA VAL A 239 8.95 2.94 2.11
C VAL A 239 7.59 3.49 2.48
N LEU A 240 7.23 4.60 1.85
CA LEU A 240 5.89 5.19 1.91
C LEU A 240 5.18 4.86 0.60
N SER A 241 4.07 4.15 0.68
CA SER A 241 3.18 3.95 -0.45
C SER A 241 1.89 4.76 -0.26
N TYR A 242 1.26 5.14 -1.35
CA TYR A 242 0.02 5.91 -1.37
C TYR A 242 -0.63 5.84 -2.75
N ASN A 243 -1.85 6.34 -2.87
CA ASN A 243 -2.50 6.54 -4.15
C ASN A 243 -2.38 8.01 -4.60
N ALA A 244 -1.84 8.22 -5.78
CA ALA A 244 -1.83 9.50 -6.47
C ALA A 244 -2.42 9.33 -7.87
N SER A 245 -3.38 10.17 -8.26
CA SER A 245 -4.04 10.09 -9.58
C SER A 245 -4.61 8.69 -9.90
N SER A 246 -5.12 7.98 -8.92
CA SER A 246 -5.61 6.59 -9.01
C SER A 246 -4.54 5.52 -9.26
N LEU A 247 -3.26 5.88 -9.13
CA LEU A 247 -2.14 4.95 -9.29
C LEU A 247 -1.49 4.69 -7.93
N PHE A 248 -1.14 3.44 -7.69
CA PHE A 248 -0.36 3.07 -6.52
C PHE A 248 1.08 3.55 -6.69
N THR A 249 1.52 4.39 -5.79
CA THR A 249 2.83 5.08 -5.85
C THR A 249 3.65 4.72 -4.62
N MET A 250 4.94 4.55 -4.77
CA MET A 250 5.89 4.31 -3.67
C MET A 250 7.05 5.29 -3.74
N GLN A 251 7.62 5.60 -2.57
CA GLN A 251 8.88 6.32 -2.42
C GLN A 251 9.75 5.61 -1.37
N VAL A 252 11.03 5.47 -1.64
CA VAL A 252 12.01 5.02 -0.66
C VAL A 252 12.57 6.23 0.07
N GLY A 253 12.62 6.18 1.38
CA GLY A 253 13.03 7.27 2.24
C GLY A 253 14.14 6.90 3.22
N ASN A 254 14.58 7.91 3.97
CA ASN A 254 15.59 7.74 5.00
C ASN A 254 15.05 7.01 6.25
N ALA A 255 15.95 6.68 7.17
CA ALA A 255 15.62 5.91 8.37
C ALA A 255 14.67 6.64 9.34
N GLU A 256 14.60 7.95 9.26
CA GLU A 256 13.73 8.80 10.08
C GLU A 256 12.34 9.02 9.47
N ALA A 257 12.08 8.45 8.29
CA ALA A 257 10.85 8.67 7.52
C ALA A 257 10.55 10.16 7.27
N SER A 258 11.59 10.96 7.06
CA SER A 258 11.48 12.43 6.97
C SER A 258 11.94 13.00 5.63
N GLN A 259 12.65 12.22 4.83
CA GLN A 259 13.12 12.57 3.48
C GLN A 259 12.88 11.39 2.55
N TRP A 260 12.40 11.70 1.35
CA TRP A 260 11.97 10.70 0.36
C TRP A 260 12.64 10.98 -0.98
N GLY A 261 13.00 9.89 -1.66
CA GLY A 261 13.55 9.93 -3.01
C GLY A 261 12.48 10.04 -4.08
N GLU A 262 12.81 9.57 -5.26
CA GLU A 262 11.93 9.58 -6.43
C GLU A 262 10.67 8.71 -6.20
N THR A 263 9.64 9.01 -6.96
CA THR A 263 8.38 8.27 -6.93
C THR A 263 8.39 7.13 -7.93
N TYR A 264 7.84 5.98 -7.51
CA TYR A 264 7.71 4.78 -8.33
C TYR A 264 6.25 4.34 -8.38
N GLN A 265 5.82 3.85 -9.54
CA GLN A 265 4.50 3.24 -9.74
C GLN A 265 4.68 1.77 -10.12
N PRO A 266 4.70 0.83 -9.16
CA PRO A 266 5.07 -0.55 -9.41
C PRO A 266 4.01 -1.36 -10.17
N PHE A 267 2.82 -0.80 -10.36
CA PHE A 267 1.72 -1.42 -11.08
C PHE A 267 1.22 -0.49 -12.19
N SER A 268 0.98 -1.05 -13.36
CA SER A 268 0.44 -0.30 -14.50
C SER A 268 -1.06 0.02 -14.36
N GLY A 269 -1.80 -0.81 -13.61
CA GLY A 269 -3.24 -0.65 -13.45
C GLY A 269 -3.66 0.39 -12.43
N LYS A 270 -4.83 0.98 -12.62
CA LYS A 270 -5.48 1.83 -11.61
C LYS A 270 -5.96 0.99 -10.44
N GLY A 271 -5.79 1.52 -9.24
CA GLY A 271 -6.24 0.89 -8.01
C GLY A 271 -6.15 1.84 -6.83
N TYR A 272 -6.78 1.44 -5.73
CA TYR A 272 -6.85 2.23 -4.51
C TYR A 272 -6.58 1.36 -3.30
N TRP A 273 -6.14 1.98 -2.20
CA TRP A 273 -6.01 1.34 -0.88
C TRP A 273 -5.09 0.13 -0.89
N GLY A 274 -3.93 0.28 -1.52
CA GLY A 274 -2.90 -0.75 -1.48
C GLY A 274 -2.16 -0.77 -0.15
N ALA A 275 -1.48 -1.87 0.11
CA ALA A 275 -0.64 -2.08 1.29
C ALA A 275 0.73 -2.64 0.88
N THR A 276 1.72 -2.41 1.72
CA THR A 276 3.09 -2.92 1.55
C THR A 276 3.55 -3.64 2.80
N GLU A 277 4.37 -4.67 2.65
CA GLU A 277 5.01 -5.38 3.76
C GLU A 277 6.43 -5.82 3.40
N ILE A 278 7.33 -5.79 4.37
CA ILE A 278 8.69 -6.29 4.24
C ILE A 278 8.70 -7.77 4.61
N ILE A 279 9.07 -8.63 3.69
CA ILE A 279 9.07 -10.09 3.89
C ILE A 279 10.44 -10.68 4.19
N ASP A 280 11.51 -9.97 3.79
CA ASP A 280 12.89 -10.28 4.11
C ASP A 280 13.74 -9.00 4.10
N PRO A 281 15.04 -9.04 4.45
CA PRO A 281 15.88 -7.84 4.54
C PRO A 281 15.97 -6.99 3.28
N HIS A 282 15.60 -7.54 2.13
CA HIS A 282 15.73 -6.87 0.83
C HIS A 282 14.45 -6.82 0.00
N THR A 283 13.40 -7.55 0.41
CA THR A 283 12.20 -7.71 -0.41
C THR A 283 10.98 -7.06 0.25
N LEU A 284 10.34 -6.19 -0.50
CA LEU A 284 9.04 -5.60 -0.20
C LEU A 284 7.98 -6.28 -1.06
N VAL A 285 6.85 -6.61 -0.45
CA VAL A 285 5.64 -7.03 -1.15
C VAL A 285 4.65 -5.87 -1.13
N ALA A 286 4.08 -5.57 -2.28
CA ALA A 286 2.96 -4.64 -2.41
C ALA A 286 1.74 -5.39 -2.93
N ALA A 287 0.57 -5.06 -2.39
CA ALA A 287 -0.72 -5.57 -2.82
C ALA A 287 -1.69 -4.41 -3.06
N MET A 288 -2.43 -4.46 -4.14
CA MET A 288 -3.39 -3.40 -4.47
C MET A 288 -4.62 -4.01 -5.16
N PRO A 289 -5.85 -3.58 -4.81
CA PRO A 289 -7.02 -3.87 -5.62
C PRO A 289 -6.95 -3.08 -6.93
N ALA A 290 -7.22 -3.75 -8.04
CA ALA A 290 -7.24 -3.17 -9.36
C ALA A 290 -8.53 -3.53 -10.09
N THR A 291 -9.03 -2.62 -10.92
CA THR A 291 -10.13 -2.90 -11.84
C THR A 291 -9.60 -3.25 -13.23
N PHE A 292 -10.27 -4.16 -13.90
CA PHE A 292 -9.95 -4.55 -15.26
C PHE A 292 -11.25 -4.95 -15.99
N VAL A 293 -11.19 -4.95 -17.31
CA VAL A 293 -12.30 -5.45 -18.12
C VAL A 293 -12.07 -6.95 -18.37
N ASN A 294 -13.01 -7.79 -17.94
CA ASN A 294 -12.92 -9.23 -18.12
C ASN A 294 -13.28 -9.68 -19.54
N SER A 295 -13.14 -10.98 -19.82
CA SER A 295 -13.47 -11.58 -21.13
C SER A 295 -14.94 -11.41 -21.56
N GLU A 296 -15.84 -11.07 -20.64
CA GLU A 296 -17.25 -10.76 -20.93
C GLU A 296 -17.49 -9.26 -21.17
N ASN A 297 -16.44 -8.46 -21.30
CA ASN A 297 -16.48 -7.00 -21.43
C ASN A 297 -17.18 -6.30 -20.25
N LYS A 298 -17.00 -6.83 -19.04
CA LYS A 298 -17.54 -6.27 -17.79
C LYS A 298 -16.40 -5.87 -16.87
N ASP A 299 -16.62 -4.79 -16.10
CA ASP A 299 -15.71 -4.41 -15.03
C ASP A 299 -15.64 -5.53 -13.98
N ALA A 300 -14.42 -5.90 -13.64
CA ALA A 300 -14.09 -6.87 -12.62
C ALA A 300 -12.99 -6.33 -11.72
N ALA A 301 -12.86 -6.88 -10.54
CA ALA A 301 -11.80 -6.52 -9.59
C ALA A 301 -10.88 -7.71 -9.32
N ARG A 302 -9.60 -7.42 -9.13
CA ARG A 302 -8.59 -8.38 -8.70
C ARG A 302 -7.65 -7.74 -7.70
N ILE A 303 -6.95 -8.55 -6.92
CA ILE A 303 -5.80 -8.09 -6.15
C ILE A 303 -4.55 -8.35 -6.99
N GLN A 304 -3.79 -7.30 -7.27
CA GLN A 304 -2.45 -7.39 -7.84
C GLN A 304 -1.44 -7.45 -6.70
N ILE A 305 -0.47 -8.34 -6.83
CA ILE A 305 0.61 -8.51 -5.86
C ILE A 305 1.93 -8.48 -6.61
N GLY A 306 2.89 -7.70 -6.12
CA GLY A 306 4.24 -7.62 -6.65
C GLY A 306 5.28 -7.76 -5.54
N GLN A 307 6.42 -8.33 -5.87
CA GLN A 307 7.60 -8.36 -5.02
C GLN A 307 8.66 -7.43 -5.63
N PHE A 308 9.29 -6.60 -4.79
CA PHE A 308 10.24 -5.58 -5.21
C PHE A 308 11.50 -5.68 -4.35
N VAL A 309 12.66 -5.72 -5.00
CA VAL A 309 13.95 -5.93 -4.30
C VAL A 309 14.68 -4.61 -4.17
N LEU A 310 14.93 -4.17 -2.93
CA LEU A 310 15.55 -2.88 -2.64
C LEU A 310 16.98 -2.75 -3.24
N ASN A 311 17.80 -3.78 -3.11
CA ASN A 311 19.20 -3.73 -3.55
C ASN A 311 19.40 -3.99 -5.05
N HIS A 312 18.41 -3.73 -5.88
CA HIS A 312 18.45 -3.99 -7.32
C HIS A 312 18.81 -5.44 -7.66
N ARG A 313 18.55 -6.37 -6.75
CA ARG A 313 18.64 -7.79 -6.99
C ARG A 313 17.29 -8.31 -7.44
N ILE A 314 17.27 -9.05 -8.53
CA ILE A 314 16.08 -9.70 -9.05
C ILE A 314 16.37 -11.18 -9.27
N ASN A 315 15.43 -12.05 -8.93
CA ASN A 315 15.52 -13.47 -9.18
C ASN A 315 14.76 -13.81 -10.46
N ALA A 316 15.48 -14.40 -11.41
CA ALA A 316 14.83 -14.92 -12.60
C ALA A 316 14.10 -16.24 -12.28
N SER A 317 12.90 -16.43 -12.80
CA SER A 317 12.09 -17.63 -12.62
C SER A 317 12.35 -18.65 -13.71
N GLY A 318 12.44 -19.94 -13.35
CA GLY A 318 12.59 -21.03 -14.31
C GLY A 318 11.27 -21.28 -15.04
N MET A 319 11.10 -20.67 -16.21
CA MET A 319 9.92 -20.84 -17.08
C MET A 319 10.24 -20.38 -18.51
N THR A 320 9.41 -20.80 -19.45
CA THR A 320 9.50 -20.40 -20.87
C THR A 320 8.24 -19.60 -21.21
N PRO A 321 8.25 -18.25 -21.07
CA PRO A 321 7.11 -17.42 -21.44
C PRO A 321 6.96 -17.33 -22.95
N VAL A 322 5.77 -17.01 -23.40
CA VAL A 322 5.50 -16.68 -24.81
C VAL A 322 5.99 -15.25 -25.08
N ILE A 323 6.63 -15.04 -26.23
CA ILE A 323 7.09 -13.70 -26.63
C ILE A 323 6.02 -13.09 -27.55
N ASP A 324 5.01 -12.46 -26.95
CA ASP A 324 3.86 -11.88 -27.64
C ASP A 324 3.48 -10.47 -27.15
N ALA A 325 4.28 -9.92 -26.22
CA ALA A 325 4.03 -8.65 -25.54
C ALA A 325 2.78 -8.64 -24.64
N ASP A 326 2.30 -9.82 -24.23
CA ASP A 326 1.30 -9.99 -23.19
C ASP A 326 1.99 -10.42 -21.89
N ASN A 327 1.51 -9.92 -20.77
CA ASN A 327 2.07 -10.23 -19.45
C ASN A 327 1.30 -11.34 -18.70
N SER A 328 0.29 -11.92 -19.30
CA SER A 328 -0.63 -12.85 -18.62
C SER A 328 0.06 -14.14 -18.17
N ASP A 329 1.01 -14.65 -18.96
CA ASP A 329 1.81 -15.84 -18.64
C ASP A 329 2.93 -15.56 -17.64
N TRP A 330 3.28 -14.28 -17.40
CA TRP A 330 4.25 -13.85 -16.42
C TRP A 330 3.71 -13.77 -14.97
N SER A 331 2.46 -14.14 -14.78
CA SER A 331 1.82 -14.08 -13.45
C SER A 331 2.53 -14.90 -12.36
N ALA A 332 3.30 -15.93 -12.75
CA ALA A 332 4.12 -16.73 -11.85
C ALA A 332 5.48 -16.07 -11.49
N VAL A 333 5.90 -15.03 -12.21
CA VAL A 333 7.13 -14.28 -11.95
C VAL A 333 6.80 -13.12 -11.04
N SER A 334 6.91 -13.34 -9.73
CA SER A 334 6.53 -12.35 -8.71
C SER A 334 7.62 -11.32 -8.46
N ASP A 335 8.90 -11.66 -8.63
CA ASP A 335 10.00 -10.72 -8.43
C ASP A 335 10.00 -9.68 -9.56
N ALA A 336 10.08 -8.41 -9.17
CA ALA A 336 10.15 -7.30 -10.11
C ALA A 336 11.15 -6.24 -9.64
N LEU A 337 11.90 -5.69 -10.57
CA LEU A 337 12.73 -4.52 -10.35
C LEU A 337 12.07 -3.34 -11.06
N PHE A 338 11.89 -2.22 -10.37
CA PHE A 338 11.39 -0.99 -10.99
C PHE A 338 12.43 0.12 -10.94
N ILE A 339 12.51 0.90 -12.01
CA ILE A 339 13.44 2.02 -12.17
C ILE A 339 12.70 3.22 -12.77
N GLY A 340 13.33 4.39 -12.68
CA GLY A 340 12.77 5.64 -13.19
C GLY A 340 11.82 6.32 -12.21
N SER A 341 11.15 7.35 -12.67
CA SER A 341 10.19 8.13 -11.88
C SER A 341 8.94 8.47 -12.70
N VAL A 342 7.86 8.79 -12.00
CA VAL A 342 6.56 9.15 -12.62
C VAL A 342 6.65 10.46 -13.43
N SER A 343 7.61 11.30 -13.11
CA SER A 343 7.81 12.59 -13.81
C SER A 343 8.55 12.45 -15.14
N THR A 344 9.23 11.34 -15.33
CA THR A 344 9.97 11.02 -16.55
C THR A 344 9.39 9.74 -17.16
N THR A 345 10.15 8.68 -17.14
CA THR A 345 9.75 7.36 -17.59
C THR A 345 10.01 6.36 -16.49
N GLN A 346 9.08 5.47 -16.24
CA GLN A 346 9.23 4.38 -15.30
C GLN A 346 9.12 3.05 -16.03
N ALA A 347 9.90 2.06 -15.60
CA ALA A 347 9.80 0.69 -16.10
C ALA A 347 9.86 -0.32 -14.95
N VAL A 348 9.12 -1.41 -15.12
CA VAL A 348 9.14 -2.58 -14.24
C VAL A 348 9.68 -3.76 -15.04
N PHE A 349 10.69 -4.42 -14.50
CA PHE A 349 11.39 -5.52 -15.15
C PHE A 349 11.11 -6.84 -14.41
N ARG A 350 10.85 -7.89 -15.19
CA ARG A 350 10.81 -9.27 -14.70
C ARG A 350 11.69 -10.14 -15.56
N PHE A 351 12.32 -11.16 -14.97
CA PHE A 351 13.22 -12.07 -15.67
C PHE A 351 12.77 -13.51 -15.47
N ALA A 352 12.88 -14.26 -16.56
CA ALA A 352 12.72 -15.71 -16.57
C ALA A 352 13.86 -16.36 -17.36
N TYR A 353 14.02 -17.66 -17.23
CA TYR A 353 15.00 -18.41 -17.99
C TYR A 353 14.54 -19.86 -18.24
N ASP A 354 15.05 -20.44 -19.28
CA ASP A 354 15.05 -21.89 -19.53
C ASP A 354 16.47 -22.40 -19.80
N ALA A 355 16.60 -23.59 -20.34
CA ALA A 355 17.91 -24.20 -20.61
C ALA A 355 18.76 -23.47 -21.67
N GLU A 356 18.12 -22.66 -22.51
CA GLU A 356 18.74 -22.05 -23.69
C GLU A 356 18.64 -20.53 -23.70
N ASN A 357 17.65 -19.95 -23.02
CA ASN A 357 17.29 -18.55 -23.15
C ASN A 357 17.14 -17.85 -21.80
N VAL A 358 17.35 -16.53 -21.84
CA VAL A 358 16.93 -15.60 -20.80
C VAL A 358 15.82 -14.71 -21.39
N TYR A 359 14.75 -14.56 -20.64
CA TYR A 359 13.59 -13.76 -21.00
C TYR A 359 13.52 -12.53 -20.09
N CYS A 360 13.12 -11.42 -20.67
CA CYS A 360 12.87 -10.18 -19.92
C CYS A 360 11.52 -9.60 -20.34
N LEU A 361 10.63 -9.44 -19.39
CA LEU A 361 9.42 -8.62 -19.56
C LEU A 361 9.72 -7.22 -19.03
N VAL A 362 9.39 -6.22 -19.82
CA VAL A 362 9.46 -4.82 -19.41
C VAL A 362 8.09 -4.19 -19.55
N GLU A 363 7.53 -3.79 -18.42
CA GLU A 363 6.30 -3.00 -18.37
C GLU A 363 6.69 -1.54 -18.19
N ARG A 364 6.41 -0.70 -19.17
CA ARG A 364 6.77 0.70 -19.16
C ARG A 364 5.55 1.58 -18.91
N LEU A 365 5.69 2.52 -17.99
CA LEU A 365 4.75 3.58 -17.73
C LEU A 365 5.36 4.88 -18.25
N ASP A 366 4.88 5.32 -19.39
CA ASP A 366 5.31 6.56 -20.02
C ASP A 366 4.09 7.26 -20.61
N LYS A 367 3.93 8.53 -20.29
CA LYS A 367 2.76 9.30 -20.72
C LYS A 367 2.87 9.77 -22.16
N ASP A 368 4.09 9.96 -22.63
CA ASP A 368 4.37 10.53 -23.93
C ASP A 368 5.41 9.67 -24.66
N LEU A 369 4.97 8.59 -25.28
CA LEU A 369 5.83 7.70 -26.04
C LEU A 369 6.27 8.39 -27.34
N THR A 370 7.54 8.74 -27.44
CA THR A 370 8.14 9.46 -28.58
C THR A 370 9.23 8.64 -29.25
N THR A 371 9.68 9.06 -30.43
CA THR A 371 10.82 8.44 -31.12
C THR A 371 12.17 8.64 -30.42
N ASP A 372 12.23 9.51 -29.43
CA ASP A 372 13.44 9.77 -28.64
C ASP A 372 13.55 8.82 -27.43
N ASP A 373 12.48 8.09 -27.12
CA ASP A 373 12.46 7.12 -26.02
C ASP A 373 13.18 5.83 -26.45
N SER A 374 14.16 5.43 -25.67
CA SER A 374 14.88 4.19 -25.91
C SER A 374 15.13 3.44 -24.61
N MET A 375 15.36 2.13 -24.70
CA MET A 375 15.73 1.30 -23.57
C MET A 375 16.95 0.49 -23.94
N GLU A 376 17.90 0.41 -23.01
CA GLU A 376 19.04 -0.48 -23.10
C GLU A 376 19.07 -1.45 -21.92
N LEU A 377 19.15 -2.75 -22.21
CA LEU A 377 19.49 -3.79 -21.26
C LEU A 377 20.95 -4.15 -21.45
N ILE A 378 21.75 -4.06 -20.39
CA ILE A 378 23.17 -4.34 -20.42
C ILE A 378 23.48 -5.52 -19.52
N PHE A 379 23.88 -6.63 -20.09
CA PHE A 379 24.25 -7.84 -19.34
C PHE A 379 25.76 -7.98 -19.31
N GLN A 380 26.29 -8.20 -18.10
CA GLN A 380 27.72 -8.46 -17.92
C GLN A 380 27.89 -9.67 -17.00
N GLY A 381 28.79 -10.57 -17.39
CA GLY A 381 29.11 -11.73 -16.56
C GLY A 381 29.78 -11.34 -15.24
N GLY A 382 29.71 -12.22 -14.23
CA GLY A 382 30.17 -11.94 -12.88
C GLY A 382 31.68 -11.72 -12.73
N ASP A 383 32.50 -12.07 -13.73
CA ASP A 383 33.94 -11.79 -13.76
C ASP A 383 34.31 -10.44 -14.34
N ALA A 384 33.34 -9.72 -14.88
CA ALA A 384 33.45 -8.36 -15.44
C ALA A 384 34.58 -8.16 -16.50
N THR A 385 35.12 -9.23 -17.06
CA THR A 385 36.27 -9.20 -17.99
C THR A 385 35.85 -9.21 -19.45
N GLY A 386 34.59 -9.54 -19.74
CA GLY A 386 34.04 -9.62 -21.09
C GLY A 386 33.41 -8.32 -21.56
N THR A 387 33.19 -8.19 -22.87
CA THR A 387 32.40 -7.11 -23.45
C THR A 387 30.94 -7.31 -23.05
N PRO A 388 30.27 -6.31 -22.46
CA PRO A 388 28.85 -6.43 -22.07
C PRO A 388 27.96 -6.70 -23.29
N LEU A 389 26.99 -7.60 -23.13
CA LEU A 389 25.90 -7.77 -24.09
C LEU A 389 24.94 -6.59 -23.91
N LYS A 390 24.72 -5.84 -24.96
CA LYS A 390 23.72 -4.78 -24.99
C LYS A 390 22.55 -5.19 -25.89
N ILE A 391 21.35 -5.05 -25.36
CA ILE A 391 20.10 -5.18 -26.09
C ILE A 391 19.42 -3.82 -26.05
N SER A 392 19.25 -3.19 -27.20
CA SER A 392 18.63 -1.88 -27.32
C SER A 392 17.26 -2.02 -27.98
N LEU A 393 16.25 -1.44 -27.34
CA LEU A 393 14.94 -1.23 -27.91
C LEU A 393 14.84 0.21 -28.35
N ILE A 394 14.80 0.42 -29.66
CA ILE A 394 14.81 1.73 -30.29
C ILE A 394 13.45 1.90 -30.97
N PRO A 395 12.65 2.90 -30.57
CA PRO A 395 11.41 3.19 -31.23
C PRO A 395 11.63 3.71 -32.66
N ASP A 396 10.77 3.36 -33.54
CA ASP A 396 10.60 4.02 -34.84
C ASP A 396 9.15 4.51 -34.97
N ALA A 397 8.80 5.15 -36.07
CA ALA A 397 7.47 5.76 -36.23
C ALA A 397 6.29 4.77 -36.20
N VAL A 398 6.54 3.47 -36.21
CA VAL A 398 5.50 2.43 -36.30
C VAL A 398 5.69 1.35 -35.24
N GLN A 399 6.92 1.01 -34.90
CA GLN A 399 7.25 -0.10 -33.99
C GLN A 399 8.62 0.11 -33.35
N TYR A 400 8.99 -0.79 -32.46
CA TYR A 400 10.33 -0.84 -31.88
C TYR A 400 11.26 -1.73 -32.68
N THR A 401 12.50 -1.30 -32.80
CA THR A 401 13.59 -2.12 -33.33
C THR A 401 14.42 -2.70 -32.19
N ILE A 402 14.60 -4.00 -32.15
CA ILE A 402 15.45 -4.69 -31.18
C ILE A 402 16.83 -4.89 -31.79
N LYS A 403 17.87 -4.35 -31.15
CA LYS A 403 19.27 -4.53 -31.55
C LYS A 403 20.06 -5.26 -30.50
N CYS A 404 20.85 -6.24 -30.92
CA CYS A 404 21.75 -7.02 -30.08
C CYS A 404 23.21 -6.67 -30.46
N SER A 405 24.05 -6.41 -29.46
CA SER A 405 25.44 -5.97 -29.71
C SER A 405 26.39 -7.13 -30.10
N HIS A 406 26.00 -8.37 -29.89
CA HIS A 406 26.80 -9.54 -30.19
C HIS A 406 26.15 -10.41 -31.27
N SER A 407 26.92 -10.71 -32.33
CA SER A 407 26.47 -11.57 -33.43
C SER A 407 26.26 -13.04 -33.06
N SER A 408 26.82 -13.47 -31.95
CA SER A 408 26.63 -14.83 -31.40
C SER A 408 25.39 -14.99 -30.56
N VAL A 409 24.69 -13.92 -30.27
CA VAL A 409 23.44 -13.93 -29.48
C VAL A 409 22.30 -13.52 -30.38
N THR A 410 21.22 -14.29 -30.38
CA THR A 410 20.01 -13.95 -31.10
C THR A 410 19.03 -13.30 -30.10
N CYS A 411 18.62 -12.08 -30.42
CA CYS A 411 17.60 -11.37 -29.66
C CYS A 411 16.28 -11.43 -30.44
N LYS A 412 15.19 -11.79 -29.75
CA LYS A 412 13.82 -11.74 -30.26
C LYS A 412 12.96 -10.98 -29.26
N GLY A 413 11.93 -10.33 -29.74
CA GLY A 413 11.00 -9.62 -28.87
C GLY A 413 9.69 -9.33 -29.57
N ALA A 414 8.70 -9.04 -28.76
CA ALA A 414 7.40 -8.51 -29.18
C ALA A 414 7.13 -7.24 -28.38
N VAL A 415 6.43 -6.30 -28.98
CA VAL A 415 6.14 -5.01 -28.39
C VAL A 415 4.66 -4.70 -28.51
N HIS A 416 4.07 -4.26 -27.41
CA HIS A 416 2.69 -3.79 -27.37
C HIS A 416 2.66 -2.31 -27.00
N GLY A 417 1.94 -1.51 -27.76
CA GLY A 417 1.83 -0.05 -27.60
C GLY A 417 2.04 0.69 -28.91
N THR A 418 1.52 1.89 -28.99
CA THR A 418 1.64 2.77 -30.15
C THR A 418 2.17 4.14 -29.73
N PHE A 419 2.95 4.76 -30.62
CA PHE A 419 3.39 6.16 -30.43
C PHE A 419 2.20 7.11 -30.31
N GLY A 420 2.33 8.11 -29.43
CA GLY A 420 1.30 9.10 -29.17
C GLY A 420 0.14 8.60 -28.34
N ASP A 421 0.22 7.39 -27.80
CA ASP A 421 -0.77 6.91 -26.85
C ASP A 421 -0.48 7.48 -25.45
N THR A 422 -1.31 8.44 -25.03
CA THR A 422 -1.17 9.15 -23.74
C THR A 422 -1.81 8.41 -22.56
N ALA A 423 -2.35 7.22 -22.78
CA ALA A 423 -2.90 6.40 -21.70
C ALA A 423 -1.78 5.81 -20.85
N ALA A 424 -1.74 6.15 -19.57
CA ALA A 424 -0.73 5.75 -18.58
C ALA A 424 -0.60 4.23 -18.33
N ASP A 425 -1.34 3.41 -19.06
CA ASP A 425 -1.53 1.99 -18.82
C ASP A 425 -0.98 1.12 -19.96
N LYS A 426 -0.22 1.69 -20.88
CA LYS A 426 0.16 1.00 -22.11
C LYS A 426 1.65 1.11 -22.41
N GLY A 427 2.23 0.01 -22.66
CA GLY A 427 3.61 -0.17 -23.06
C GLY A 427 4.21 -1.42 -22.41
N TYR A 428 3.93 -2.57 -23.01
CA TYR A 428 4.62 -3.81 -22.70
C TYR A 428 5.63 -4.09 -23.79
N VAL A 429 6.81 -4.49 -23.39
CA VAL A 429 7.85 -4.90 -24.33
C VAL A 429 8.33 -6.30 -23.97
#